data_b50341a4231dd1912e16524e1daa448e
#
_entry.id   b50341a4231dd1912e16524e1daa448e
#
_cell.length_a   1.000
_cell.length_b   1.000
_cell.length_c   1.000
_cell.angle_alpha   90.00
_cell.angle_beta   90.00
_cell.angle_gamma   90.00
#
_symmetry.space_group_name_H-M   'P 1'
#
loop_
_entity.id
_entity.type
_entity.pdbx_description
1 polymer ?
#
loop_
_entity_poly.entity_id
_entity_poly.type
_entity_poly.pdbx_seq_one_letter_code
_entity_poly.pdbx_strand_id
1 'polypeptide(L)'
;MTRVPVIVGPTGIGKSALAFNLALETDGEIVVADSRQVYQRLNIATNKPSDDQRRRVRYHMIDFVDPAATFNAAEYVQGARDAIDDIAARSRLPIVEGGTMLYVDALCDGFSLTGVPPNRELRDALARLDAASLAERLLALDPDPGVDLRNPVRMIRAIEVLEAAGPPLRRLRRRTAPPWQAVRIGLVADLDVIDRRLEERSKEQVRRGLVAETQAALDAGVPPTAPVLTGIGYADALAHIRGELTLEDLPIAMARSNRRYARRQLRWWRRDDRVRWFPIEPDPMPVILNYVKESE
;
A
#
# COMPACT_ATOMS: atom_id res chain seq x y z
N MET A 1 9.25 -23.59 9.75
CA MET A 1 8.94 -22.14 9.85
C MET A 1 7.95 -21.85 8.75
N THR A 2 6.77 -21.32 9.06
CA THR A 2 5.73 -21.04 8.04
C THR A 2 6.31 -20.13 6.96
N ARG A 3 6.09 -20.44 5.69
CA ARG A 3 6.50 -19.61 4.56
C ARG A 3 5.29 -18.87 4.02
N VAL A 4 5.48 -17.58 3.82
CA VAL A 4 4.40 -16.68 3.40
C VAL A 4 4.79 -16.09 2.04
N PRO A 5 4.12 -16.49 0.94
CA PRO A 5 4.25 -15.82 -0.35
C PRO A 5 3.86 -14.35 -0.23
N VAL A 6 4.73 -13.46 -0.72
CA VAL A 6 4.53 -12.00 -0.71
C VAL A 6 4.66 -11.49 -2.14
N ILE A 7 3.51 -11.20 -2.76
CA ILE A 7 3.42 -10.80 -4.17
C ILE A 7 3.56 -9.29 -4.27
N VAL A 8 4.64 -8.84 -4.90
CA VAL A 8 4.99 -7.43 -5.08
C VAL A 8 5.16 -7.07 -6.56
N GLY A 9 5.25 -5.79 -6.84
CA GLY A 9 5.42 -5.27 -8.21
C GLY A 9 4.59 -4.02 -8.46
N PRO A 10 4.68 -3.43 -9.66
CA PRO A 10 3.99 -2.19 -9.99
C PRO A 10 2.47 -2.37 -10.02
N THR A 11 1.74 -1.28 -9.78
CA THR A 11 0.31 -1.26 -10.01
C THR A 11 0.00 -1.54 -11.49
N GLY A 12 -1.08 -2.26 -11.77
CA GLY A 12 -1.46 -2.67 -13.14
C GLY A 12 -0.78 -3.93 -13.66
N ILE A 13 0.20 -4.52 -12.92
CA ILE A 13 0.94 -5.69 -13.41
C ILE A 13 0.17 -7.02 -13.33
N GLY A 14 -0.85 -7.14 -12.48
CA GLY A 14 -1.63 -8.37 -12.30
C GLY A 14 -1.42 -9.09 -10.96
N LYS A 15 -0.84 -8.45 -9.94
CA LYS A 15 -0.60 -9.05 -8.61
C LYS A 15 -1.84 -9.71 -8.01
N SER A 16 -2.97 -8.99 -7.98
CA SER A 16 -4.20 -9.48 -7.35
C SER A 16 -4.80 -10.69 -8.10
N ALA A 17 -4.66 -10.74 -9.44
CA ALA A 17 -5.06 -11.90 -10.22
C ALA A 17 -4.16 -13.12 -9.91
N LEU A 18 -2.84 -12.91 -9.83
CA LEU A 18 -1.91 -13.97 -9.45
C LEU A 18 -2.20 -14.47 -8.03
N ALA A 19 -2.40 -13.57 -7.05
CA ALA A 19 -2.71 -13.93 -5.67
C ALA A 19 -4.02 -14.75 -5.58
N PHE A 20 -5.04 -14.34 -6.31
CA PHE A 20 -6.31 -15.03 -6.36
C PHE A 20 -6.18 -16.46 -6.92
N ASN A 21 -5.48 -16.62 -8.06
CA ASN A 21 -5.25 -17.93 -8.65
C ASN A 21 -4.38 -18.81 -7.74
N LEU A 22 -3.33 -18.25 -7.14
CA LEU A 22 -2.49 -18.98 -6.19
C LEU A 22 -3.30 -19.45 -4.98
N ALA A 23 -4.18 -18.60 -4.45
CA ALA A 23 -5.04 -18.96 -3.33
C ALA A 23 -6.01 -20.11 -3.68
N LEU A 24 -6.55 -20.12 -4.90
CA LEU A 24 -7.41 -21.24 -5.38
C LEU A 24 -6.63 -22.55 -5.48
N GLU A 25 -5.40 -22.51 -6.01
CA GLU A 25 -4.56 -23.71 -6.22
C GLU A 25 -3.95 -24.27 -4.93
N THR A 26 -3.89 -23.48 -3.87
CA THR A 26 -3.22 -23.85 -2.61
C THR A 26 -4.15 -23.87 -1.39
N ASP A 27 -5.47 -23.75 -1.60
CA ASP A 27 -6.46 -23.52 -0.52
C ASP A 27 -6.02 -22.38 0.43
N GLY A 28 -5.44 -21.35 -0.15
CA GLY A 28 -4.89 -20.20 0.59
C GLY A 28 -5.90 -19.08 0.83
N GLU A 29 -5.50 -18.13 1.65
CA GLU A 29 -6.25 -16.89 1.91
C GLU A 29 -5.35 -15.67 1.70
N ILE A 30 -5.93 -14.54 1.29
CA ILE A 30 -5.19 -13.35 0.88
C ILE A 30 -5.18 -12.30 1.99
N VAL A 31 -4.00 -11.82 2.36
CA VAL A 31 -3.79 -10.66 3.25
C VAL A 31 -3.38 -9.46 2.38
N VAL A 32 -4.28 -8.48 2.27
CA VAL A 32 -4.08 -7.33 1.38
C VAL A 32 -3.14 -6.31 2.00
N ALA A 33 -2.08 -5.95 1.28
CA ALA A 33 -1.10 -4.93 1.67
C ALA A 33 -1.28 -3.63 0.87
N ASP A 34 -2.49 -3.07 0.95
CA ASP A 34 -2.85 -1.83 0.25
C ASP A 34 -3.52 -0.83 1.20
N SER A 35 -2.91 0.36 1.34
CA SER A 35 -3.37 1.40 2.27
C SER A 35 -4.66 2.10 1.82
N ARG A 36 -5.24 1.72 0.70
CA ARG A 36 -6.51 2.28 0.20
C ARG A 36 -7.63 1.24 0.22
N GLN A 37 -7.33 -0.03 0.01
CA GLN A 37 -8.34 -1.09 0.05
C GLN A 37 -8.88 -1.39 1.45
N VAL A 38 -8.22 -0.93 2.50
CA VAL A 38 -8.70 -1.06 3.89
C VAL A 38 -10.01 -0.28 4.14
N TYR A 39 -10.25 0.81 3.40
CA TYR A 39 -11.40 1.68 3.61
C TYR A 39 -12.68 1.12 3.00
N GLN A 40 -13.77 1.17 3.75
CA GLN A 40 -15.09 0.70 3.33
C GLN A 40 -15.69 1.56 2.19
N ARG A 41 -16.63 0.98 1.44
CA ARG A 41 -17.50 1.67 0.46
C ARG A 41 -16.80 2.30 -0.75
N LEU A 42 -15.51 2.37 -0.79
CA LEU A 42 -14.70 2.96 -1.86
C LEU A 42 -13.99 1.85 -2.63
N ASN A 43 -14.59 1.39 -3.73
CA ASN A 43 -14.22 0.14 -4.40
C ASN A 43 -13.59 0.36 -5.78
N ILE A 44 -13.98 1.43 -6.50
CA ILE A 44 -13.63 1.60 -7.92
C ILE A 44 -12.16 1.98 -8.09
N ALA A 45 -11.70 3.11 -7.49
CA ALA A 45 -10.31 3.53 -7.63
C ALA A 45 -9.34 2.62 -6.89
N THR A 46 -9.76 2.02 -5.79
CA THR A 46 -8.97 1.08 -5.00
C THR A 46 -8.85 -0.29 -5.68
N ASN A 47 -9.70 -0.56 -6.67
CA ASN A 47 -9.67 -1.78 -7.46
C ASN A 47 -9.79 -3.06 -6.59
N LYS A 48 -10.72 -3.03 -5.65
CA LYS A 48 -11.00 -4.17 -4.76
C LYS A 48 -11.50 -5.40 -5.53
N PRO A 49 -11.29 -6.60 -4.99
CA PRO A 49 -11.82 -7.83 -5.57
C PRO A 49 -13.36 -7.78 -5.65
N SER A 50 -13.89 -8.41 -6.70
CA SER A 50 -15.34 -8.53 -6.89
C SER A 50 -15.97 -9.42 -5.82
N ASP A 51 -17.30 -9.34 -5.66
CA ASP A 51 -18.04 -10.21 -4.74
C ASP A 51 -17.86 -11.70 -5.09
N ASP A 52 -17.75 -12.03 -6.39
CA ASP A 52 -17.48 -13.39 -6.83
C ASP A 52 -16.09 -13.88 -6.35
N GLN A 53 -15.06 -13.06 -6.49
CA GLN A 53 -13.73 -13.38 -5.99
C GLN A 53 -13.73 -13.54 -4.46
N ARG A 54 -14.44 -12.68 -3.74
CA ARG A 54 -14.56 -12.75 -2.27
C ARG A 54 -15.35 -13.97 -1.78
N ARG A 55 -16.30 -14.48 -2.55
CA ARG A 55 -16.99 -15.75 -2.22
C ARG A 55 -16.10 -16.98 -2.38
N ARG A 56 -15.14 -16.94 -3.30
CA ARG A 56 -14.27 -18.07 -3.63
C ARG A 56 -12.99 -18.10 -2.80
N VAL A 57 -12.45 -16.93 -2.44
CA VAL A 57 -11.23 -16.77 -1.65
C VAL A 57 -11.49 -15.77 -0.55
N ARG A 58 -11.07 -16.07 0.67
CA ARG A 58 -11.17 -15.14 1.79
C ARG A 58 -10.06 -14.10 1.72
N TYR A 59 -10.44 -12.83 1.92
CA TYR A 59 -9.53 -11.69 1.96
C TYR A 59 -9.51 -11.08 3.35
N HIS A 60 -8.32 -10.74 3.84
CA HIS A 60 -8.07 -10.07 5.10
C HIS A 60 -7.48 -8.69 4.85
N MET A 61 -7.58 -7.79 5.81
CA MET A 61 -7.08 -6.41 5.75
C MET A 61 -7.72 -5.58 4.63
N ILE A 62 -8.98 -5.79 4.36
CA ILE A 62 -9.76 -5.11 3.34
C ILE A 62 -11.15 -4.73 3.88
N ASP A 63 -11.67 -3.53 3.53
CA ASP A 63 -13.07 -3.13 3.77
C ASP A 63 -13.49 -3.08 5.25
N PHE A 64 -12.65 -2.63 6.16
CA PHE A 64 -12.98 -2.59 7.60
C PHE A 64 -12.81 -1.21 8.24
N VAL A 65 -12.13 -0.26 7.58
CA VAL A 65 -11.88 1.09 8.10
C VAL A 65 -12.94 2.06 7.58
N ASP A 66 -13.50 2.90 8.46
CA ASP A 66 -14.38 3.99 8.02
C ASP A 66 -13.62 4.97 7.12
N PRO A 67 -14.18 5.41 5.98
CA PRO A 67 -13.53 6.33 5.06
C PRO A 67 -13.08 7.67 5.66
N ALA A 68 -13.73 8.15 6.71
CA ALA A 68 -13.33 9.36 7.41
C ALA A 68 -12.21 9.14 8.43
N ALA A 69 -11.95 7.89 8.81
CA ALA A 69 -10.93 7.54 9.78
C ALA A 69 -9.50 7.54 9.18
N THR A 70 -8.52 7.61 10.05
CA THR A 70 -7.12 7.39 9.69
C THR A 70 -6.72 5.96 10.05
N PHE A 71 -5.94 5.33 9.18
CA PHE A 71 -5.37 4.00 9.41
C PHE A 71 -3.88 4.04 9.09
N ASN A 72 -3.06 3.55 9.98
CA ASN A 72 -1.60 3.68 9.87
C ASN A 72 -0.91 2.34 9.68
N ALA A 73 0.40 2.40 9.37
CA ALA A 73 1.18 1.21 9.08
C ALA A 73 1.40 0.30 10.30
N ALA A 74 1.35 0.83 11.53
CA ALA A 74 1.49 0.01 12.75
C ALA A 74 0.24 -0.84 12.96
N GLU A 75 -0.95 -0.24 12.80
CA GLU A 75 -2.24 -0.95 12.84
C GLU A 75 -2.32 -2.01 11.74
N TYR A 76 -1.81 -1.66 10.53
CA TYR A 76 -1.73 -2.63 9.45
C TYR A 76 -0.86 -3.84 9.81
N VAL A 77 0.36 -3.61 10.31
CA VAL A 77 1.30 -4.71 10.65
C VAL A 77 0.72 -5.63 11.72
N GLN A 78 0.08 -5.06 12.75
CA GLN A 78 -0.55 -5.86 13.78
C GLN A 78 -1.68 -6.72 13.19
N GLY A 79 -2.65 -6.11 12.51
CA GLY A 79 -3.79 -6.86 11.94
C GLY A 79 -3.36 -7.87 10.86
N ALA A 80 -2.33 -7.56 10.06
CA ALA A 80 -1.80 -8.49 9.06
C ALA A 80 -1.10 -9.69 9.69
N ARG A 81 -0.37 -9.50 10.80
CA ARG A 81 0.23 -10.61 11.57
C ARG A 81 -0.84 -11.51 12.18
N ASP A 82 -1.83 -10.92 12.83
CA ASP A 82 -2.94 -11.67 13.43
C ASP A 82 -3.68 -12.50 12.35
N ALA A 83 -3.88 -11.92 11.16
CA ALA A 83 -4.49 -12.62 10.03
C ALA A 83 -3.60 -13.78 9.51
N ILE A 84 -2.29 -13.56 9.36
CA ILE A 84 -1.35 -14.61 8.93
C ILE A 84 -1.35 -15.77 9.95
N ASP A 85 -1.31 -15.47 11.25
CA ASP A 85 -1.29 -16.47 12.31
C ASP A 85 -2.62 -17.26 12.35
N ASP A 86 -3.78 -16.59 12.19
CA ASP A 86 -5.09 -17.24 12.10
C ASP A 86 -5.21 -18.16 10.88
N ILE A 87 -4.74 -17.71 9.70
CA ILE A 87 -4.74 -18.52 8.47
C ILE A 87 -3.87 -19.77 8.66
N ALA A 88 -2.64 -19.59 9.16
CA ALA A 88 -1.70 -20.69 9.40
C ALA A 88 -2.23 -21.68 10.45
N ALA A 89 -2.88 -21.21 11.50
CA ALA A 89 -3.50 -22.07 12.54
C ALA A 89 -4.61 -22.96 11.97
N ARG A 90 -5.26 -22.54 10.86
CA ARG A 90 -6.25 -23.33 10.11
C ARG A 90 -5.62 -24.21 9.03
N SER A 91 -4.29 -24.34 9.01
CA SER A 91 -3.51 -25.10 8.01
C SER A 91 -3.74 -24.62 6.57
N ARG A 92 -4.03 -23.32 6.40
CA ARG A 92 -4.16 -22.67 5.09
C ARG A 92 -2.91 -21.85 4.78
N LEU A 93 -2.66 -21.62 3.49
CA LEU A 93 -1.53 -20.80 3.06
C LEU A 93 -1.89 -19.31 3.15
N PRO A 94 -1.23 -18.50 4.01
CA PRO A 94 -1.37 -17.06 3.97
C PRO A 94 -0.59 -16.47 2.80
N ILE A 95 -1.26 -15.69 1.94
CA ILE A 95 -0.67 -15.04 0.77
C ILE A 95 -0.79 -13.53 0.95
N VAL A 96 0.34 -12.83 1.08
CA VAL A 96 0.35 -11.37 1.14
C VAL A 96 0.43 -10.80 -0.28
N GLU A 97 -0.47 -9.89 -0.64
CA GLU A 97 -0.41 -9.18 -1.90
C GLU A 97 -0.65 -7.69 -1.73
N GLY A 98 0.06 -6.85 -2.46
CA GLY A 98 -0.24 -5.43 -2.46
C GLY A 98 0.85 -4.53 -2.99
N GLY A 99 0.51 -3.24 -3.05
CA GLY A 99 1.34 -2.21 -3.65
C GLY A 99 1.87 -1.16 -2.66
N THR A 100 1.46 -1.20 -1.39
CA THR A 100 1.92 -0.26 -0.38
C THR A 100 3.27 -0.73 0.19
N MET A 101 4.34 -0.20 -0.38
CA MET A 101 5.72 -0.59 -0.08
C MET A 101 6.05 -0.58 1.42
N LEU A 102 5.61 0.47 2.13
CA LEU A 102 5.84 0.57 3.57
C LEU A 102 5.14 -0.55 4.36
N TYR A 103 3.93 -0.95 3.94
CA TYR A 103 3.19 -2.01 4.60
C TYR A 103 3.91 -3.35 4.47
N VAL A 104 4.31 -3.69 3.23
CA VAL A 104 5.01 -4.93 2.94
C VAL A 104 6.35 -4.98 3.68
N ASP A 105 7.16 -3.92 3.61
CA ASP A 105 8.46 -3.90 4.28
C ASP A 105 8.32 -3.96 5.81
N ALA A 106 7.37 -3.19 6.38
CA ALA A 106 7.15 -3.20 7.82
C ALA A 106 6.68 -4.57 8.33
N LEU A 107 5.82 -5.24 7.55
CA LEU A 107 5.32 -6.58 7.86
C LEU A 107 6.44 -7.62 7.76
N CYS A 108 7.18 -7.63 6.64
CA CYS A 108 8.16 -8.67 6.33
C CYS A 108 9.50 -8.48 7.05
N ASP A 109 9.91 -7.23 7.28
CA ASP A 109 11.20 -6.91 7.90
C ASP A 109 11.07 -6.57 9.38
N GLY A 110 9.86 -6.61 9.90
CA GLY A 110 9.60 -6.42 11.33
C GLY A 110 9.96 -5.03 11.85
N PHE A 111 9.84 -3.99 11.01
CA PHE A 111 10.07 -2.63 11.49
C PHE A 111 9.17 -2.32 12.67
N SER A 112 9.74 -1.94 13.79
CA SER A 112 9.01 -1.32 14.89
C SER A 112 8.55 0.06 14.41
N LEU A 113 7.29 0.14 14.05
CA LEU A 113 6.64 1.41 13.80
C LEU A 113 6.31 1.99 15.17
N THR A 114 6.87 3.15 15.47
CA THR A 114 6.65 3.80 16.77
C THR A 114 5.14 3.99 16.98
N GLY A 115 4.62 3.51 18.10
CA GLY A 115 3.20 3.66 18.47
C GLY A 115 2.79 5.11 18.80
N VAL A 116 3.63 6.10 18.45
CA VAL A 116 3.34 7.52 18.62
C VAL A 116 2.22 7.93 17.66
N PRO A 117 1.05 8.33 18.17
CA PRO A 117 -0.06 8.78 17.34
C PRO A 117 0.28 10.08 16.60
N PRO A 118 -0.38 10.36 15.46
CA PRO A 118 -0.22 11.64 14.78
C PRO A 118 -0.69 12.83 15.63
N ASN A 119 0.14 13.84 15.75
CA ASN A 119 -0.22 15.12 16.36
C ASN A 119 -0.50 16.15 15.26
N ARG A 120 -1.78 16.43 15.01
CA ARG A 120 -2.21 17.29 13.91
C ARG A 120 -1.73 18.73 14.10
N GLU A 121 -1.85 19.28 15.31
CA GLU A 121 -1.44 20.65 15.59
C GLU A 121 0.06 20.85 15.36
N LEU A 122 0.87 19.92 15.86
CA LEU A 122 2.32 19.94 15.64
C LEU A 122 2.66 19.83 14.15
N ARG A 123 2.00 18.95 13.41
CA ARG A 123 2.21 18.79 11.96
C ARG A 123 1.86 20.06 11.19
N ASP A 124 0.74 20.68 11.51
CA ASP A 124 0.30 21.92 10.88
C ASP A 124 1.26 23.09 11.18
N ALA A 125 1.80 23.15 12.40
CA ALA A 125 2.82 24.12 12.77
C ALA A 125 4.15 23.88 12.03
N LEU A 126 4.62 22.63 12.00
CA LEU A 126 5.86 22.24 11.31
C LEU A 126 5.76 22.37 9.78
N ALA A 127 4.59 22.14 9.19
CA ALA A 127 4.38 22.28 7.75
C ALA A 127 4.53 23.72 7.22
N ARG A 128 4.53 24.72 8.12
CA ARG A 128 4.77 26.14 7.78
C ARG A 128 6.26 26.49 7.72
N LEU A 129 7.12 25.60 8.22
CA LEU A 129 8.57 25.79 8.21
C LEU A 129 9.15 25.32 6.87
N ASP A 130 10.24 25.96 6.45
CA ASP A 130 11.03 25.50 5.32
C ASP A 130 11.87 24.25 5.66
N ALA A 131 12.45 23.64 4.65
CA ALA A 131 13.24 22.42 4.84
C ALA A 131 14.48 22.61 5.71
N ALA A 132 15.08 23.80 5.69
CA ALA A 132 16.28 24.11 6.47
C ALA A 132 15.93 24.21 7.96
N SER A 133 14.88 24.95 8.31
CA SER A 133 14.38 25.08 9.67
C SER A 133 13.91 23.73 10.26
N LEU A 134 13.26 22.90 9.44
CA LEU A 134 12.89 21.52 9.86
C LEU A 134 14.14 20.68 10.15
N ALA A 135 15.16 20.77 9.29
CA ALA A 135 16.41 20.02 9.48
C ALA A 135 17.15 20.47 10.75
N GLU A 136 17.25 21.78 11.00
CA GLU A 136 17.85 22.35 12.19
C GLU A 136 17.15 21.85 13.46
N ARG A 137 15.80 21.95 13.52
CA ARG A 137 15.01 21.47 14.66
C ARG A 137 15.18 19.95 14.87
N LEU A 138 15.18 19.17 13.79
CA LEU A 138 15.37 17.71 13.88
C LEU A 138 16.77 17.37 14.44
N LEU A 139 17.83 18.01 13.94
CA LEU A 139 19.20 17.77 14.37
C LEU A 139 19.47 18.24 15.80
N ALA A 140 18.77 19.28 16.26
CA ALA A 140 18.81 19.70 17.66
C ALA A 140 18.19 18.65 18.60
N LEU A 141 17.16 17.92 18.17
CA LEU A 141 16.54 16.85 18.94
C LEU A 141 17.34 15.54 18.88
N ASP A 142 17.85 15.19 17.71
CA ASP A 142 18.65 13.98 17.47
C ASP A 142 19.75 14.29 16.43
N PRO A 143 21.03 14.39 16.84
CA PRO A 143 22.13 14.73 15.92
C PRO A 143 22.35 13.70 14.80
N ASP A 144 21.89 12.44 14.98
CA ASP A 144 21.98 11.39 13.97
C ASP A 144 20.61 10.69 13.78
N PRO A 145 19.61 11.40 13.22
CA PRO A 145 18.25 10.88 13.14
C PRO A 145 18.06 9.79 12.07
N GLY A 146 19.05 9.60 11.18
CA GLY A 146 18.95 8.64 10.06
C GLY A 146 17.74 8.91 9.16
N VAL A 147 17.42 10.19 8.91
CA VAL A 147 16.30 10.66 8.08
C VAL A 147 16.85 11.49 6.91
N ASP A 148 16.23 11.35 5.73
CA ASP A 148 16.55 12.23 4.60
C ASP A 148 16.09 13.65 4.90
N LEU A 149 17.07 14.54 5.18
CA LEU A 149 16.85 15.95 5.51
C LEU A 149 16.33 16.81 4.35
N ARG A 150 16.16 16.23 3.15
CA ARG A 150 15.52 16.86 2.00
C ARG A 150 14.03 16.53 1.91
N ASN A 151 13.51 15.69 2.82
CA ASN A 151 12.13 15.25 2.81
C ASN A 151 11.37 15.82 4.01
N PRO A 152 10.60 16.93 3.83
CA PRO A 152 9.87 17.59 4.91
C PRO A 152 8.91 16.64 5.65
N VAL A 153 8.19 15.77 4.93
CA VAL A 153 7.23 14.83 5.52
C VAL A 153 7.92 13.85 6.49
N ARG A 154 9.12 13.36 6.11
CA ARG A 154 9.90 12.47 6.98
C ARG A 154 10.50 13.21 8.17
N MET A 155 10.95 14.45 7.98
CA MET A 155 11.46 15.27 9.06
C MET A 155 10.36 15.61 10.07
N ILE A 156 9.20 16.05 9.61
CA ILE A 156 8.03 16.33 10.47
C ILE A 156 7.68 15.10 11.29
N ARG A 157 7.60 13.91 10.67
CA ARG A 157 7.32 12.69 11.40
C ARG A 157 8.41 12.34 12.42
N ALA A 158 9.67 12.55 12.09
CA ALA A 158 10.78 12.31 13.00
C ALA A 158 10.72 13.23 14.23
N ILE A 159 10.48 14.53 14.02
CA ILE A 159 10.31 15.52 15.10
C ILE A 159 9.12 15.11 15.99
N GLU A 160 7.98 14.80 15.40
CA GLU A 160 6.78 14.35 16.13
C GLU A 160 7.07 13.15 17.05
N VAL A 161 7.81 12.16 16.53
CA VAL A 161 8.18 10.96 17.30
C VAL A 161 9.18 11.31 18.41
N LEU A 162 10.18 12.15 18.14
CA LEU A 162 11.19 12.55 19.13
C LEU A 162 10.59 13.37 20.26
N GLU A 163 9.67 14.29 19.97
CA GLU A 163 8.99 15.10 20.99
C GLU A 163 8.09 14.25 21.89
N ALA A 164 7.48 13.19 21.34
CA ALA A 164 6.58 12.31 22.11
C ALA A 164 7.32 11.21 22.89
N ALA A 165 8.38 10.63 22.32
CA ALA A 165 9.02 9.42 22.85
C ALA A 165 10.47 9.64 23.31
N GLY A 166 11.05 10.80 23.03
CA GLY A 166 12.43 11.14 23.35
C GLY A 166 13.48 10.52 22.40
N PRO A 167 14.69 11.09 22.35
CA PRO A 167 15.79 10.60 21.52
C PRO A 167 16.49 9.37 22.10
N PRO A 168 17.27 8.64 21.29
CA PRO A 168 17.41 8.79 19.83
C PRO A 168 16.43 7.94 19.03
N LEU A 169 16.07 8.39 17.84
CA LEU A 169 15.18 7.64 16.90
C LEU A 169 15.64 6.21 16.61
N ARG A 170 16.94 5.97 16.52
CA ARG A 170 17.52 4.63 16.29
C ARG A 170 17.13 3.62 17.36
N ARG A 171 16.89 4.03 18.61
CA ARG A 171 16.41 3.14 19.69
C ARG A 171 14.96 2.73 19.50
N LEU A 172 14.17 3.57 18.84
CA LEU A 172 12.75 3.32 18.54
C LEU A 172 12.58 2.48 17.27
N ARG A 173 13.60 2.45 16.38
CA ARG A 173 13.62 1.68 15.13
C ARG A 173 14.14 0.26 15.34
N ARG A 174 13.55 -0.48 16.25
CA ARG A 174 13.88 -1.90 16.42
C ARG A 174 13.27 -2.70 15.27
N ARG A 175 13.96 -3.79 14.89
CA ARG A 175 13.43 -4.79 13.97
C ARG A 175 13.19 -6.07 14.76
N THR A 176 11.96 -6.55 14.73
CA THR A 176 11.62 -7.87 15.26
C THR A 176 11.17 -8.72 14.09
N ALA A 177 12.02 -9.63 13.65
CA ALA A 177 11.70 -10.53 12.56
C ALA A 177 10.38 -11.26 12.85
N PRO A 178 9.49 -11.40 11.85
CA PRO A 178 8.27 -12.18 12.01
C PRO A 178 8.62 -13.65 12.27
N PRO A 179 7.73 -14.43 12.91
CA PRO A 179 7.95 -15.86 13.18
C PRO A 179 7.81 -16.75 11.94
N TRP A 180 7.68 -16.14 10.76
CA TRP A 180 7.55 -16.78 9.46
C TRP A 180 8.54 -16.20 8.44
N GLN A 181 8.75 -16.91 7.33
CA GLN A 181 9.66 -16.48 6.27
C GLN A 181 8.89 -15.90 5.09
N ALA A 182 9.20 -14.66 4.70
CA ALA A 182 8.66 -14.05 3.49
C ALA A 182 9.31 -14.64 2.24
N VAL A 183 8.50 -15.20 1.34
CA VAL A 183 8.90 -15.61 -0.02
C VAL A 183 8.47 -14.52 -0.99
N ARG A 184 9.39 -13.61 -1.33
CA ARG A 184 9.08 -12.42 -2.13
C ARG A 184 9.02 -12.74 -3.61
N ILE A 185 7.85 -12.58 -4.21
CA ILE A 185 7.53 -12.84 -5.62
C ILE A 185 7.27 -11.51 -6.30
N GLY A 186 8.18 -11.08 -7.17
CA GLY A 186 8.05 -9.86 -7.94
C GLY A 186 7.50 -10.15 -9.34
N LEU A 187 6.48 -9.41 -9.77
CA LEU A 187 6.03 -9.45 -11.17
C LEU A 187 6.67 -8.32 -11.98
N VAL A 188 7.11 -8.64 -13.19
CA VAL A 188 7.72 -7.68 -14.11
C VAL A 188 7.18 -7.81 -15.52
N ALA A 189 7.08 -6.66 -16.23
CA ALA A 189 6.77 -6.56 -17.64
C ALA A 189 7.44 -5.31 -18.21
N ASP A 190 7.43 -5.18 -19.53
CA ASP A 190 7.82 -3.95 -20.19
C ASP A 190 6.94 -2.78 -19.76
N LEU A 191 7.55 -1.60 -19.66
CA LEU A 191 6.84 -0.40 -19.19
C LEU A 191 5.65 -0.05 -20.08
N ASP A 192 5.75 -0.27 -21.38
CA ASP A 192 4.68 0.02 -22.35
C ASP A 192 3.46 -0.90 -22.13
N VAL A 193 3.69 -2.15 -21.71
CA VAL A 193 2.61 -3.07 -21.36
C VAL A 193 1.88 -2.58 -20.10
N ILE A 194 2.66 -2.16 -19.10
CA ILE A 194 2.11 -1.61 -17.85
C ILE A 194 1.33 -0.31 -18.15
N ASP A 195 1.89 0.58 -18.94
CA ASP A 195 1.28 1.88 -19.27
C ASP A 195 -0.05 1.71 -20.00
N ARG A 196 -0.15 0.81 -20.98
CA ARG A 196 -1.41 0.49 -21.68
C ARG A 196 -2.46 -0.06 -20.70
N ARG A 197 -2.09 -1.03 -19.84
CA ARG A 197 -3.00 -1.58 -18.82
C ARG A 197 -3.51 -0.52 -17.85
N LEU A 198 -2.67 0.46 -17.49
CA LEU A 198 -3.05 1.56 -16.62
C LEU A 198 -4.01 2.54 -17.29
N GLU A 199 -3.84 2.80 -18.60
CA GLU A 199 -4.77 3.62 -19.38
C GLU A 199 -6.15 2.97 -19.48
N GLU A 200 -6.19 1.71 -19.89
CA GLU A 200 -7.43 0.94 -20.01
C GLU A 200 -8.17 0.87 -18.66
N ARG A 201 -7.44 0.59 -17.58
CA ARG A 201 -8.00 0.55 -16.23
C ARG A 201 -8.57 1.89 -15.82
N SER A 202 -7.89 3.00 -16.10
CA SER A 202 -8.35 4.33 -15.74
C SER A 202 -9.65 4.68 -16.48
N LYS A 203 -9.75 4.37 -17.77
CA LYS A 203 -10.98 4.52 -18.56
C LYS A 203 -12.12 3.68 -17.99
N GLU A 204 -11.83 2.43 -17.63
CA GLU A 204 -12.82 1.52 -17.04
C GLU A 204 -13.32 2.00 -15.68
N GLN A 205 -12.45 2.49 -14.82
CA GLN A 205 -12.81 3.04 -13.52
C GLN A 205 -13.77 4.25 -13.66
N VAL A 206 -13.52 5.14 -14.62
CA VAL A 206 -14.43 6.27 -14.91
C VAL A 206 -15.78 5.75 -15.42
N ARG A 207 -15.79 4.78 -16.35
CA ARG A 207 -17.04 4.18 -16.86
C ARG A 207 -17.84 3.46 -15.77
N ARG A 208 -17.17 2.86 -14.81
CA ARG A 208 -17.81 2.19 -13.65
C ARG A 208 -18.41 3.16 -12.63
N GLY A 209 -18.30 4.46 -12.84
CA GLY A 209 -18.92 5.48 -11.99
C GLY A 209 -18.01 6.00 -10.87
N LEU A 210 -16.69 6.06 -11.08
CA LEU A 210 -15.74 6.61 -10.11
C LEU A 210 -16.17 7.98 -9.56
N VAL A 211 -16.65 8.87 -10.42
CA VAL A 211 -17.11 10.22 -10.01
C VAL A 211 -18.32 10.12 -9.08
N ALA A 212 -19.29 9.27 -9.43
CA ALA A 212 -20.48 9.05 -8.61
C ALA A 212 -20.13 8.42 -7.25
N GLU A 213 -19.22 7.44 -7.21
CA GLU A 213 -18.74 6.84 -5.95
C GLU A 213 -18.03 7.90 -5.08
N THR A 214 -17.25 8.79 -5.69
CA THR A 214 -16.55 9.87 -4.98
C THR A 214 -17.56 10.89 -4.42
N GLN A 215 -18.54 11.29 -5.22
CA GLN A 215 -19.60 12.21 -4.78
C GLN A 215 -20.42 11.61 -3.63
N ALA A 216 -20.81 10.34 -3.73
CA ALA A 216 -21.54 9.64 -2.67
C ALA A 216 -20.77 9.59 -1.34
N ALA A 217 -19.43 9.47 -1.41
CA ALA A 217 -18.61 9.55 -0.21
C ALA A 217 -18.62 10.95 0.43
N LEU A 218 -18.56 12.01 -0.39
CA LEU A 218 -18.67 13.39 0.09
C LEU A 218 -20.04 13.66 0.71
N ASP A 219 -21.12 13.21 0.06
CA ASP A 219 -22.50 13.36 0.53
C ASP A 219 -22.73 12.61 1.85
N ALA A 220 -22.01 11.51 2.06
CA ALA A 220 -21.97 10.76 3.31
C ALA A 220 -21.08 11.41 4.40
N GLY A 221 -20.55 12.60 4.15
CA GLY A 221 -19.74 13.36 5.11
C GLY A 221 -18.26 12.98 5.18
N VAL A 222 -17.74 12.20 4.24
CA VAL A 222 -16.29 11.91 4.18
C VAL A 222 -15.55 13.18 3.77
N PRO A 223 -14.61 13.69 4.59
CA PRO A 223 -13.87 14.90 4.25
C PRO A 223 -13.06 14.72 2.95
N PRO A 224 -13.00 15.72 2.06
CA PRO A 224 -12.18 15.63 0.84
C PRO A 224 -10.68 15.43 1.14
N THR A 225 -10.26 15.75 2.36
CA THR A 225 -8.90 15.53 2.87
C THR A 225 -8.69 14.16 3.50
N ALA A 226 -9.74 13.32 3.55
CA ALA A 226 -9.62 11.96 4.08
C ALA A 226 -8.54 11.16 3.34
N PRO A 227 -7.75 10.34 4.05
CA PRO A 227 -6.64 9.61 3.44
C PRO A 227 -7.03 8.86 2.16
N VAL A 228 -8.17 8.19 2.14
CA VAL A 228 -8.62 7.43 0.97
C VAL A 228 -8.89 8.34 -0.23
N LEU A 229 -9.52 9.49 -0.02
CA LEU A 229 -9.88 10.43 -1.09
C LEU A 229 -8.66 11.20 -1.66
N THR A 230 -7.54 11.23 -0.96
CA THR A 230 -6.27 11.78 -1.47
C THR A 230 -5.50 10.79 -2.36
N GLY A 231 -6.00 9.56 -2.51
CA GLY A 231 -5.40 8.54 -3.36
C GLY A 231 -5.64 8.77 -4.84
N ILE A 232 -4.79 8.15 -5.68
CA ILE A 232 -4.92 8.19 -7.14
C ILE A 232 -6.32 7.68 -7.53
N GLY A 233 -6.95 8.36 -8.46
CA GLY A 233 -8.31 8.12 -8.90
C GLY A 233 -9.30 9.00 -8.12
N TYR A 234 -9.40 8.87 -6.81
CA TYR A 234 -10.30 9.73 -6.02
C TYR A 234 -9.85 11.19 -5.99
N ALA A 235 -8.56 11.46 -5.83
CA ALA A 235 -8.05 12.82 -5.92
C ALA A 235 -8.30 13.46 -7.30
N ASP A 236 -8.18 12.66 -8.36
CA ASP A 236 -8.48 13.12 -9.72
C ASP A 236 -10.00 13.34 -9.92
N ALA A 237 -10.85 12.47 -9.37
CA ALA A 237 -12.30 12.62 -9.36
C ALA A 237 -12.75 13.85 -8.55
N LEU A 238 -12.11 14.13 -7.41
CA LEU A 238 -12.34 15.36 -6.64
C LEU A 238 -11.99 16.61 -7.45
N ALA A 239 -10.90 16.60 -8.22
CA ALA A 239 -10.53 17.70 -9.11
C ALA A 239 -11.60 17.91 -10.20
N HIS A 240 -12.16 16.82 -10.75
CA HIS A 240 -13.27 16.90 -11.69
C HIS A 240 -14.54 17.49 -11.03
N ILE A 241 -14.93 17.01 -9.85
CA ILE A 241 -16.10 17.52 -9.11
C ILE A 241 -15.96 19.03 -8.81
N ARG A 242 -14.75 19.52 -8.57
CA ARG A 242 -14.47 20.96 -8.36
C ARG A 242 -14.37 21.77 -9.66
N GLY A 243 -14.52 21.14 -10.83
CA GLY A 243 -14.40 21.81 -12.13
C GLY A 243 -12.96 22.12 -12.57
N GLU A 244 -11.96 21.56 -11.88
CA GLU A 244 -10.54 21.73 -12.20
C GLU A 244 -10.07 20.79 -13.33
N LEU A 245 -10.85 19.75 -13.63
CA LEU A 245 -10.54 18.72 -14.62
C LEU A 245 -11.81 18.31 -15.39
N THR A 246 -11.72 18.18 -16.71
CA THR A 246 -12.86 17.69 -17.50
C THR A 246 -13.06 16.19 -17.34
N LEU A 247 -14.25 15.67 -17.66
CA LEU A 247 -14.49 14.22 -17.62
C LEU A 247 -13.65 13.45 -18.66
N GLU A 248 -13.35 14.07 -19.78
CA GLU A 248 -12.49 13.50 -20.85
C GLU A 248 -11.03 13.38 -20.39
N ASP A 249 -10.51 14.38 -19.69
CA ASP A 249 -9.13 14.42 -19.18
C ASP A 249 -8.92 13.54 -17.92
N LEU A 250 -9.98 13.22 -17.20
CA LEU A 250 -9.92 12.47 -15.94
C LEU A 250 -9.15 11.13 -16.09
N PRO A 251 -9.48 10.22 -17.02
CA PRO A 251 -8.75 8.96 -17.16
C PRO A 251 -7.28 9.18 -17.57
N ILE A 252 -6.97 10.26 -18.30
CA ILE A 252 -5.60 10.62 -18.72
C ILE A 252 -4.77 11.04 -17.50
N ALA A 253 -5.32 11.89 -16.64
CA ALA A 253 -4.68 12.34 -15.40
C ALA A 253 -4.42 11.16 -14.45
N MET A 254 -5.42 10.29 -14.28
CA MET A 254 -5.33 9.07 -13.49
C MET A 254 -4.22 8.14 -14.01
N ALA A 255 -4.18 7.87 -15.31
CA ALA A 255 -3.17 7.03 -15.94
C ALA A 255 -1.76 7.61 -15.71
N ARG A 256 -1.57 8.93 -15.87
CA ARG A 256 -0.30 9.62 -15.61
C ARG A 256 0.14 9.44 -14.15
N SER A 257 -0.77 9.59 -13.19
CA SER A 257 -0.49 9.43 -11.76
C SER A 257 -0.15 7.99 -11.42
N ASN A 258 -0.89 7.03 -11.97
CA ASN A 258 -0.63 5.60 -11.83
C ASN A 258 0.73 5.19 -12.41
N ARG A 259 1.14 5.72 -13.59
CA ARG A 259 2.47 5.46 -14.19
C ARG A 259 3.59 5.92 -13.26
N ARG A 260 3.49 7.14 -12.70
CA ARG A 260 4.48 7.64 -11.74
C ARG A 260 4.57 6.74 -10.51
N TYR A 261 3.43 6.26 -10.02
CA TYR A 261 3.37 5.33 -8.89
C TYR A 261 3.98 3.98 -9.22
N ALA A 262 3.64 3.39 -10.37
CA ALA A 262 4.20 2.11 -10.84
C ALA A 262 5.73 2.15 -10.96
N ARG A 263 6.29 3.24 -11.54
CA ARG A 263 7.75 3.43 -11.63
C ARG A 263 8.41 3.60 -10.26
N ARG A 264 7.73 4.23 -9.30
CA ARG A 264 8.22 4.34 -7.92
C ARG A 264 8.24 2.97 -7.23
N GLN A 265 7.20 2.16 -7.41
CA GLN A 265 7.14 0.80 -6.87
C GLN A 265 8.23 -0.10 -7.46
N LEU A 266 8.44 -0.07 -8.77
CA LEU A 266 9.53 -0.83 -9.43
C LEU A 266 10.91 -0.44 -8.88
N ARG A 267 11.20 0.86 -8.77
CA ARG A 267 12.46 1.33 -8.19
C ARG A 267 12.63 0.92 -6.74
N TRP A 268 11.53 0.81 -6.00
CA TRP A 268 11.55 0.37 -4.62
C TRP A 268 11.92 -1.11 -4.51
N TRP A 269 11.15 -1.96 -5.17
CA TRP A 269 11.31 -3.41 -5.09
C TRP A 269 12.61 -3.92 -5.74
N ARG A 270 13.14 -3.24 -6.76
CA ARG A 270 14.43 -3.59 -7.39
C ARG A 270 15.65 -3.41 -6.49
N ARG A 271 15.52 -2.75 -5.34
CA ARG A 271 16.58 -2.59 -4.33
C ARG A 271 16.64 -3.75 -3.34
N ASP A 272 15.67 -4.64 -3.39
CA ASP A 272 15.57 -5.78 -2.50
C ASP A 272 15.97 -7.06 -3.24
N ASP A 273 17.18 -7.52 -2.99
CA ASP A 273 17.75 -8.71 -3.64
C ASP A 273 17.01 -10.02 -3.27
N ARG A 274 16.15 -9.97 -2.26
CA ARG A 274 15.31 -11.11 -1.84
C ARG A 274 14.10 -11.30 -2.76
N VAL A 275 13.77 -10.32 -3.62
CA VAL A 275 12.66 -10.43 -4.57
C VAL A 275 13.08 -11.28 -5.76
N ARG A 276 12.46 -12.44 -5.92
CA ARG A 276 12.56 -13.20 -7.16
C ARG A 276 11.57 -12.68 -8.20
N TRP A 277 12.10 -12.26 -9.34
CA TRP A 277 11.31 -11.64 -10.40
C TRP A 277 10.81 -12.65 -11.42
N PHE A 278 9.52 -12.55 -11.78
CA PHE A 278 8.86 -13.37 -12.78
C PHE A 278 8.23 -12.47 -13.85
N PRO A 279 8.54 -12.67 -15.15
CA PRO A 279 7.83 -12.00 -16.21
C PRO A 279 6.36 -12.45 -16.23
N ILE A 280 5.46 -11.56 -16.64
CA ILE A 280 4.02 -11.89 -16.71
C ILE A 280 3.66 -12.69 -17.96
N GLU A 281 4.56 -12.80 -18.92
CA GLU A 281 4.41 -13.55 -20.17
C GLU A 281 5.68 -14.37 -20.42
N PRO A 282 5.56 -15.70 -20.67
CA PRO A 282 4.34 -16.50 -20.57
C PRO A 282 3.78 -16.53 -19.14
N ASP A 283 2.55 -17.04 -18.96
CA ASP A 283 1.90 -17.09 -17.64
C ASP A 283 2.85 -17.66 -16.57
N PRO A 284 3.19 -16.86 -15.54
CA PRO A 284 4.16 -17.27 -14.53
C PRO A 284 3.59 -18.23 -13.49
N MET A 285 2.28 -18.48 -13.48
CA MET A 285 1.60 -19.23 -12.44
C MET A 285 2.19 -20.63 -12.19
N PRO A 286 2.48 -21.47 -13.21
CA PRO A 286 3.04 -22.81 -12.98
C PRO A 286 4.41 -22.76 -12.29
N VAL A 287 5.26 -21.80 -12.69
CA VAL A 287 6.60 -21.64 -12.12
C VAL A 287 6.53 -21.10 -10.69
N ILE A 288 5.64 -20.17 -10.44
CA ILE A 288 5.43 -19.59 -9.11
C ILE A 288 4.85 -20.64 -8.15
N LEU A 289 3.89 -21.44 -8.59
CA LEU A 289 3.31 -22.51 -7.78
C LEU A 289 4.37 -23.54 -7.36
N ASN A 290 5.23 -23.96 -8.28
CA ASN A 290 6.37 -24.84 -7.95
C ASN A 290 7.32 -24.15 -6.97
N TYR A 291 7.68 -22.88 -7.21
CA TYR A 291 8.54 -22.10 -6.33
C TYR A 291 8.01 -21.98 -4.91
N VAL A 292 6.69 -21.83 -4.74
CA VAL A 292 6.05 -21.81 -3.42
C VAL A 292 6.10 -23.19 -2.77
N LYS A 293 5.82 -24.28 -3.51
CA LYS A 293 5.83 -25.65 -3.01
C LYS A 293 7.24 -26.20 -2.69
N GLU A 294 8.24 -25.95 -3.55
CA GLU A 294 9.63 -26.36 -3.31
C GLU A 294 10.25 -25.67 -2.09
N SER A 295 9.56 -24.70 -1.63
CA SER A 295 9.95 -23.87 -0.52
C SER A 295 9.34 -24.36 0.81
N GLU A 296 8.53 -25.42 0.80
CA GLU A 296 8.02 -26.12 1.99
C GLU A 296 9.10 -27.07 2.55
#